data_f576d5e8cbb4a3c3b2a3097b62d80032
#
_entry.id   f576d5e8cbb4a3c3b2a3097b62d80032
#
_cell.length_a   1.000
_cell.length_b   1.000
_cell.length_c   1.000
_cell.angle_alpha   90.00
_cell.angle_beta   90.00
_cell.angle_gamma   90.00
#
_symmetry.space_group_name_H-M   'P 1'
#
loop_
_entity.id
_entity.type
_entity.pdbx_description
1 polymer ?
#
loop_
_entity_poly.entity_id
_entity_poly.type
_entity_poly.pdbx_seq_one_letter_code
_entity_poly.pdbx_strand_id
1 'polypeptide(L)'
;MKYFFVILYLFTLSACYDTTITSPEQIQFPAQNVSYQQHVKPLLELTCAFSGCHDSETAAAGVDVTGYFQLTSRAGLIIPGKPDNSLLNQILEGKQGHVLTFQQRISEAQKRGVRQWVQEGALNN
;
A
#
# COMPACT_ATOMS: atom_id res chain seq x y z
N MET A 1 65.05 0.02 12.91
CA MET A 1 63.72 0.22 13.47
C MET A 1 62.71 -0.01 12.37
N LYS A 2 61.95 -1.15 12.43
CA LYS A 2 60.96 -1.50 11.43
C LYS A 2 59.59 -1.06 11.94
N TYR A 3 58.96 -0.06 11.29
CA TYR A 3 57.60 0.35 11.60
C TYR A 3 56.62 -0.63 10.94
N PHE A 4 55.94 -1.40 11.76
CA PHE A 4 54.83 -2.25 11.37
C PHE A 4 53.58 -1.40 11.24
N PHE A 5 53.14 -1.06 10.04
CA PHE A 5 51.86 -0.45 9.80
C PHE A 5 50.79 -1.54 9.83
N VAL A 6 50.06 -1.62 10.92
CA VAL A 6 48.82 -2.41 11.02
C VAL A 6 47.72 -1.59 10.39
N ILE A 7 47.36 -1.90 9.16
CA ILE A 7 46.17 -1.37 8.47
C ILE A 7 44.98 -2.15 9.02
N LEU A 8 44.27 -1.52 9.96
CA LEU A 8 43.00 -2.03 10.45
C LEU A 8 41.91 -1.77 9.38
N TYR A 9 41.64 -2.80 8.58
CA TYR A 9 40.53 -2.78 7.63
C TYR A 9 39.21 -2.87 8.41
N LEU A 10 38.56 -1.72 8.64
CA LEU A 10 37.19 -1.68 9.13
C LEU A 10 36.28 -2.15 7.99
N PHE A 11 35.90 -3.42 8.01
CA PHE A 11 34.79 -3.93 7.23
C PHE A 11 33.49 -3.35 7.82
N THR A 12 32.99 -2.28 7.22
CA THR A 12 31.62 -1.83 7.48
C THR A 12 30.69 -2.83 6.83
N LEU A 13 30.15 -3.76 7.60
CA LEU A 13 29.05 -4.62 7.20
C LEU A 13 27.82 -3.70 7.04
N SER A 14 27.56 -3.28 5.81
CA SER A 14 26.27 -2.73 5.44
C SER A 14 25.25 -3.86 5.53
N ALA A 15 24.64 -4.02 6.68
CA ALA A 15 23.48 -4.89 6.83
C ALA A 15 22.36 -4.28 5.97
N CYS A 16 22.03 -4.96 4.87
CA CYS A 16 20.77 -4.70 4.18
C CYS A 16 19.65 -5.04 5.16
N TYR A 17 19.05 -4.02 5.75
CA TYR A 17 17.87 -4.19 6.60
C TYR A 17 16.68 -4.36 5.65
N ASP A 18 16.34 -5.61 5.39
CA ASP A 18 15.13 -5.95 4.63
C ASP A 18 13.93 -5.73 5.56
N THR A 19 13.30 -4.57 5.44
CA THR A 19 12.10 -4.23 6.21
C THR A 19 10.90 -4.87 5.53
N THR A 20 10.70 -6.16 5.75
CA THR A 20 9.46 -6.83 5.31
C THR A 20 8.28 -6.22 6.06
N ILE A 21 7.38 -5.58 5.34
CA ILE A 21 6.14 -5.02 5.90
C ILE A 21 5.21 -6.20 6.21
N THR A 22 4.92 -6.40 7.49
CA THR A 22 4.10 -7.51 7.98
C THR A 22 2.79 -7.07 8.62
N SER A 23 2.63 -5.77 8.86
CA SER A 23 1.41 -5.20 9.42
C SER A 23 1.05 -3.86 8.80
N PRO A 24 -0.24 -3.51 8.69
CA PRO A 24 -0.69 -2.25 8.09
C PRO A 24 -0.13 -1.02 8.80
N GLU A 25 0.07 -1.09 10.11
CA GLU A 25 0.54 0.03 10.93
C GLU A 25 1.95 0.51 10.56
N GLN A 26 2.74 -0.36 9.91
CA GLN A 26 4.09 -0.03 9.44
C GLN A 26 4.07 0.85 8.18
N ILE A 27 2.94 0.93 7.48
CA ILE A 27 2.84 1.66 6.22
C ILE A 27 2.54 3.13 6.50
N GLN A 28 3.53 3.99 6.24
CA GLN A 28 3.42 5.44 6.39
C GLN A 28 3.25 6.09 5.02
N PHE A 29 2.20 6.87 4.86
CA PHE A 29 1.92 7.58 3.61
C PHE A 29 2.55 8.97 3.62
N PRO A 30 3.27 9.36 2.57
CA PRO A 30 3.73 10.73 2.41
C PRO A 30 2.54 11.65 2.07
N ALA A 31 2.73 12.96 2.27
CA ALA A 31 1.70 13.95 1.96
C ALA A 31 1.47 14.11 0.44
N GLN A 32 2.47 13.80 -0.38
CA GLN A 32 2.46 13.88 -1.85
C GLN A 32 3.36 12.78 -2.44
N ASN A 33 3.22 12.54 -3.74
CA ASN A 33 3.99 11.52 -4.49
C ASN A 33 3.79 10.12 -3.89
N VAL A 34 2.55 9.77 -3.64
CA VAL A 34 2.20 8.47 -3.06
C VAL A 34 2.47 7.37 -4.08
N SER A 35 3.33 6.41 -3.71
CA SER A 35 3.65 5.25 -4.55
C SER A 35 2.61 4.16 -4.38
N TYR A 36 2.16 3.59 -5.50
CA TYR A 36 1.35 2.38 -5.48
C TYR A 36 2.12 1.21 -4.86
N GLN A 37 3.34 0.96 -5.34
CA GLN A 37 4.13 -0.20 -4.94
C GLN A 37 4.57 -0.16 -3.47
N GLN A 38 4.89 1.03 -2.96
CA GLN A 38 5.43 1.17 -1.60
C GLN A 38 4.35 1.39 -0.53
N HIS A 39 3.19 1.95 -0.90
CA HIS A 39 2.18 2.37 0.08
C HIS A 39 0.82 1.72 -0.15
N VAL A 40 0.24 1.88 -1.35
CA VAL A 40 -1.14 1.47 -1.61
C VAL A 40 -1.26 -0.04 -1.70
N LYS A 41 -0.41 -0.69 -2.51
CA LYS A 41 -0.43 -2.13 -2.71
C LYS A 41 -0.26 -2.90 -1.39
N PRO A 42 0.80 -2.69 -0.59
CA PRO A 42 0.96 -3.44 0.65
C PRO A 42 -0.17 -3.16 1.66
N LEU A 43 -0.74 -1.95 1.69
CA LEU A 43 -1.90 -1.67 2.52
C LEU A 43 -3.10 -2.54 2.11
N LEU A 44 -3.44 -2.56 0.81
CA LEU A 44 -4.59 -3.33 0.31
C LEU A 44 -4.36 -4.84 0.45
N GLU A 45 -3.15 -5.32 0.21
CA GLU A 45 -2.82 -6.74 0.41
C GLU A 45 -2.99 -7.15 1.88
N LEU A 46 -2.54 -6.35 2.83
CA LEU A 46 -2.63 -6.64 4.26
C LEU A 46 -4.02 -6.41 4.87
N THR A 47 -4.90 -5.66 4.19
CA THR A 47 -6.20 -5.29 4.76
C THR A 47 -7.41 -5.80 3.97
N CYS A 48 -7.25 -6.13 2.70
CA CYS A 48 -8.36 -6.48 1.81
C CYS A 48 -8.20 -7.80 1.07
N ALA A 49 -6.95 -8.24 0.76
CA ALA A 49 -6.67 -9.45 -0.01
C ALA A 49 -6.67 -10.72 0.85
N PHE A 50 -7.66 -10.86 1.73
CA PHE A 50 -7.80 -12.08 2.51
C PHE A 50 -8.52 -13.16 1.72
N SER A 51 -8.22 -14.43 2.02
CA SER A 51 -8.93 -15.57 1.47
C SER A 51 -10.44 -15.44 1.72
N GLY A 52 -11.21 -15.60 0.67
CA GLY A 52 -12.66 -15.36 0.70
C GLY A 52 -13.09 -13.89 0.53
N CYS A 53 -12.14 -12.96 0.34
CA CYS A 53 -12.40 -11.54 0.12
C CYS A 53 -11.89 -11.09 -1.27
N HIS A 54 -10.90 -10.20 -1.31
CA HIS A 54 -10.40 -9.57 -2.54
C HIS A 54 -9.04 -10.10 -2.97
N ASP A 55 -8.74 -11.36 -2.67
CA ASP A 55 -7.59 -12.09 -3.20
C ASP A 55 -7.80 -12.47 -4.67
N SER A 56 -6.74 -12.96 -5.32
CA SER A 56 -6.78 -13.36 -6.74
C SER A 56 -7.65 -14.60 -7.01
N GLU A 57 -7.94 -15.42 -6.00
CA GLU A 57 -8.73 -16.63 -6.16
C GLU A 57 -10.23 -16.36 -6.00
N THR A 58 -10.60 -15.57 -5.00
CA THR A 58 -12.00 -15.27 -4.69
C THR A 58 -12.53 -14.08 -5.47
N ALA A 59 -11.77 -12.98 -5.52
CA ALA A 59 -12.14 -11.72 -6.14
C ALA A 59 -13.60 -11.33 -5.84
N ALA A 60 -13.96 -11.25 -4.55
CA ALA A 60 -15.32 -10.99 -4.12
C ALA A 60 -15.91 -9.75 -4.82
N ALA A 61 -17.14 -9.88 -5.31
CA ALA A 61 -17.80 -8.88 -6.15
C ALA A 61 -16.99 -8.49 -7.41
N GLY A 62 -16.10 -9.37 -7.91
CA GLY A 62 -15.24 -9.14 -9.07
C GLY A 62 -14.13 -8.12 -8.81
N VAL A 63 -13.71 -7.94 -7.55
CA VAL A 63 -12.61 -7.06 -7.15
C VAL A 63 -11.45 -7.92 -6.66
N ASP A 64 -10.33 -7.82 -7.36
CA ASP A 64 -9.03 -8.34 -6.95
C ASP A 64 -8.11 -7.14 -6.67
N VAL A 65 -7.55 -7.07 -5.45
CA VAL A 65 -6.69 -5.97 -5.03
C VAL A 65 -5.20 -6.34 -5.02
N THR A 66 -4.84 -7.54 -5.47
CA THR A 66 -3.47 -8.05 -5.40
C THR A 66 -2.54 -7.45 -6.44
N GLY A 67 -3.09 -6.83 -7.50
CA GLY A 67 -2.32 -6.20 -8.57
C GLY A 67 -2.90 -4.88 -9.04
N TYR A 68 -2.03 -4.05 -9.62
CA TYR A 68 -2.44 -2.73 -10.12
C TYR A 68 -3.52 -2.83 -11.22
N PHE A 69 -3.30 -3.69 -12.20
CA PHE A 69 -4.23 -3.82 -13.33
C PHE A 69 -5.57 -4.43 -12.89
N GLN A 70 -5.54 -5.39 -11.99
CA GLN A 70 -6.74 -5.98 -11.41
C GLN A 70 -7.55 -4.93 -10.65
N LEU A 71 -6.88 -4.15 -9.80
CA LEU A 71 -7.49 -3.07 -9.03
C LEU A 71 -8.11 -1.99 -9.92
N THR A 72 -7.41 -1.58 -10.98
CA THR A 72 -7.82 -0.46 -11.84
C THR A 72 -8.71 -0.86 -13.00
N SER A 73 -8.80 -2.14 -13.36
CA SER A 73 -9.62 -2.62 -14.48
C SER A 73 -11.13 -2.56 -14.21
N ARG A 74 -11.54 -2.59 -12.93
CA ARG A 74 -12.95 -2.51 -12.57
C ARG A 74 -13.44 -1.06 -12.67
N ALA A 75 -14.40 -0.85 -13.56
CA ALA A 75 -15.01 0.48 -13.76
C ALA A 75 -15.58 1.06 -12.45
N GLY A 76 -15.21 2.29 -12.14
CA GLY A 76 -15.68 3.03 -10.97
C GLY A 76 -14.98 2.67 -9.65
N LEU A 77 -14.19 1.60 -9.58
CA LEU A 77 -13.44 1.29 -8.36
C LEU A 77 -12.37 2.34 -8.09
N ILE A 78 -11.57 2.66 -9.09
CA ILE A 78 -10.60 3.76 -9.09
C ILE A 78 -10.91 4.66 -10.29
N ILE A 79 -11.13 5.94 -10.03
CA ILE A 79 -11.26 6.97 -11.07
C ILE A 79 -10.11 7.96 -10.87
N PRO A 80 -9.04 7.89 -11.68
CA PRO A 80 -7.86 8.74 -11.53
C PRO A 80 -8.22 10.22 -11.46
N GLY A 81 -7.65 10.93 -10.50
CA GLY A 81 -7.92 12.36 -10.24
C GLY A 81 -9.26 12.65 -9.56
N LYS A 82 -10.10 11.63 -9.30
CA LYS A 82 -11.46 11.83 -8.76
C LYS A 82 -11.72 10.93 -7.54
N PRO A 83 -11.08 11.17 -6.40
CA PRO A 83 -11.22 10.31 -5.23
C PRO A 83 -12.66 10.26 -4.70
N ASP A 84 -13.43 11.34 -4.76
CA ASP A 84 -14.83 11.35 -4.30
C ASP A 84 -15.75 10.45 -5.14
N ASN A 85 -15.38 10.20 -6.37
CA ASN A 85 -16.14 9.33 -7.29
C ASN A 85 -15.59 7.89 -7.32
N SER A 86 -14.43 7.64 -6.71
CA SER A 86 -13.82 6.31 -6.64
C SER A 86 -14.44 5.49 -5.54
N LEU A 87 -14.99 4.33 -5.88
CA LEU A 87 -15.67 3.44 -4.93
C LEU A 87 -14.74 3.02 -3.79
N LEU A 88 -13.46 2.77 -4.06
CA LEU A 88 -12.48 2.43 -3.03
C LEU A 88 -12.42 3.52 -1.94
N ASN A 89 -12.31 4.78 -2.33
CA ASN A 89 -12.28 5.89 -1.39
C ASN A 89 -13.58 6.02 -0.59
N GLN A 90 -14.72 5.85 -1.25
CA GLN A 90 -16.03 5.90 -0.59
C GLN A 90 -16.17 4.79 0.46
N ILE A 91 -15.66 3.58 0.18
CA ILE A 91 -15.64 2.47 1.13
C ILE A 91 -14.71 2.78 2.31
N LEU A 92 -13.48 3.23 2.04
CA LEU A 92 -12.50 3.55 3.08
C LEU A 92 -12.97 4.68 4.00
N GLU A 93 -13.72 5.64 3.46
CA GLU A 93 -14.28 6.78 4.18
C GLU A 93 -15.64 6.45 4.85
N GLY A 94 -16.12 5.22 4.72
CA GLY A 94 -17.40 4.80 5.30
C GLY A 94 -18.65 5.36 4.63
N LYS A 95 -18.50 5.91 3.42
CA LYS A 95 -19.63 6.44 2.62
C LYS A 95 -20.43 5.36 1.92
N GLN A 96 -19.84 4.19 1.74
CA GLN A 96 -20.46 3.01 1.17
C GLN A 96 -20.39 1.85 2.16
N GLY A 97 -21.47 1.08 2.24
CA GLY A 97 -21.54 -0.10 3.10
C GLY A 97 -20.55 -1.19 2.61
N HIS A 98 -19.81 -1.74 3.53
CA HIS A 98 -18.88 -2.85 3.30
C HIS A 98 -18.77 -3.69 4.57
N VAL A 99 -18.31 -4.95 4.47
CA VAL A 99 -18.01 -5.76 5.65
C VAL A 99 -16.80 -5.15 6.36
N LEU A 100 -17.04 -4.54 7.52
CA LEU A 100 -16.15 -3.56 8.16
C LEU A 100 -15.02 -4.16 8.98
N THR A 101 -14.89 -5.48 9.10
CA THR A 101 -13.91 -6.13 10.00
C THR A 101 -12.48 -5.62 9.79
N PHE A 102 -12.17 -5.11 8.61
CA PHE A 102 -10.84 -4.63 8.23
C PHE A 102 -10.72 -3.11 8.14
N GLN A 103 -11.80 -2.36 8.01
CA GLN A 103 -11.75 -0.89 8.02
C GLN A 103 -11.19 -0.34 9.34
N GLN A 104 -11.38 -1.07 10.44
CA GLN A 104 -10.85 -0.70 11.76
C GLN A 104 -9.32 -0.78 11.83
N ARG A 105 -8.67 -1.46 10.88
CA ARG A 105 -7.20 -1.56 10.82
C ARG A 105 -6.56 -0.49 9.95
N ILE A 106 -7.35 0.29 9.23
CA ILE A 106 -6.86 1.36 8.35
C ILE A 106 -7.01 2.68 9.07
N SER A 107 -5.88 3.33 9.37
CA SER A 107 -5.87 4.61 10.04
C SER A 107 -6.38 5.74 9.15
N GLU A 108 -6.83 6.84 9.75
CA GLU A 108 -7.25 8.03 9.00
C GLU A 108 -6.12 8.61 8.14
N ALA A 109 -4.86 8.47 8.58
CA ALA A 109 -3.71 8.89 7.79
C ALA A 109 -3.56 8.02 6.51
N GLN A 110 -3.75 6.72 6.62
CA GLN A 110 -3.71 5.80 5.48
C GLN A 110 -4.86 6.02 4.51
N LYS A 111 -6.09 6.25 5.01
CA LYS A 111 -7.24 6.62 4.17
C LYS A 111 -6.95 7.88 3.37
N ARG A 112 -6.42 8.91 4.02
CA ARG A 112 -5.98 10.15 3.32
C ARG A 112 -4.88 9.87 2.32
N GLY A 113 -3.94 8.97 2.62
CA GLY A 113 -2.88 8.57 1.71
C GLY A 113 -3.40 7.89 0.44
N VAL A 114 -4.33 6.95 0.56
CA VAL A 114 -4.99 6.33 -0.61
C VAL A 114 -5.76 7.38 -1.40
N ARG A 115 -6.45 8.30 -0.73
CA ARG A 115 -7.14 9.42 -1.37
C ARG A 115 -6.18 10.29 -2.17
N GLN A 116 -5.02 10.60 -1.59
CA GLN A 116 -3.97 11.39 -2.25
C GLN A 116 -3.43 10.67 -3.49
N TRP A 117 -3.18 9.36 -3.41
CA TRP A 117 -2.77 8.56 -4.57
C TRP A 117 -3.78 8.65 -5.73
N VAL A 118 -5.08 8.50 -5.44
CA VAL A 118 -6.12 8.63 -6.45
C VAL A 118 -6.15 10.06 -7.02
N GLN A 119 -5.99 11.08 -6.17
CA GLN A 119 -5.94 12.49 -6.58
C GLN A 119 -4.77 12.78 -7.51
N GLU A 120 -3.63 12.14 -7.29
CA GLU A 120 -2.41 12.23 -8.13
C GLU A 120 -2.49 11.44 -9.43
N GLY A 121 -3.63 10.81 -9.72
CA GLY A 121 -3.87 10.09 -10.96
C GLY A 121 -3.78 8.57 -10.83
N ALA A 122 -3.70 8.04 -9.62
CA ALA A 122 -3.63 6.61 -9.33
C ALA A 122 -2.52 5.90 -10.13
N LEU A 123 -1.30 6.43 -10.10
CA LEU A 123 -0.17 5.95 -10.89
C LEU A 123 0.35 4.59 -10.39
N ASN A 124 0.84 3.76 -11.32
CA ASN A 124 1.56 2.52 -11.03
C ASN A 124 3.05 2.81 -10.87
N ASN A 125 3.48 3.34 -9.77
CA ASN A 125 4.84 3.83 -9.48
C ASN A 125 5.44 3.15 -8.24
#